data_1376565eb7a7c516c30e20250a01c170
#
_entry.id   1376565eb7a7c516c30e20250a01c170
#
_cell.length_a   1.000
_cell.length_b   1.000
_cell.length_c   1.000
_cell.angle_alpha   90.00
_cell.angle_beta   90.00
_cell.angle_gamma   90.00
#
_symmetry.space_group_name_H-M   'P 1'
#
loop_
_entity.id
_entity.type
_entity.pdbx_description
1 polymer ?
#
loop_
_entity_poly.entity_id
_entity_poly.type
_entity_poly.pdbx_seq_one_letter_code
_entity_poly.pdbx_strand_id
1 'polypeptide(L)'
;MNELESLKKKIIYRSAYRGTKEMDLLLTSFVSSIINTLSHIELRKLDIFLNCNDEDISNFYLNKIPITTFDDAKILNLLSCHKIK
;
A
#
# COMPACT_ATOMS: atom_id res chain seq x y z
N MET A 1 2.99 -18.40 15.26
CA MET A 1 3.07 -17.10 14.58
C MET A 1 1.95 -16.23 15.11
N ASN A 2 2.22 -14.97 15.48
CA ASN A 2 1.17 -14.11 16.00
C ASN A 2 0.37 -13.42 14.88
N GLU A 3 -0.74 -12.79 15.25
CA GLU A 3 -1.61 -12.10 14.28
C GLU A 3 -0.88 -11.01 13.51
N LEU A 4 0.02 -10.30 14.18
CA LEU A 4 0.75 -9.21 13.55
C LEU A 4 1.64 -9.72 12.42
N GLU A 5 2.37 -10.81 12.65
CA GLU A 5 3.22 -11.38 11.63
C GLU A 5 2.42 -11.96 10.47
N SER A 6 1.29 -12.59 10.78
CA SER A 6 0.40 -13.12 9.74
C SER A 6 -0.16 -11.99 8.87
N LEU A 7 -0.54 -10.87 9.49
CA LEU A 7 -1.03 -9.72 8.77
C LEU A 7 0.05 -9.12 7.87
N LYS A 8 1.27 -9.00 8.38
CA LYS A 8 2.39 -8.49 7.58
C LYS A 8 2.66 -9.37 6.37
N LYS A 9 2.65 -10.68 6.55
CA LYS A 9 2.86 -11.61 5.43
C LYS A 9 1.76 -11.49 4.38
N LYS A 10 0.51 -11.37 4.83
CA LYS A 10 -0.62 -11.18 3.94
C LYS A 10 -0.46 -9.90 3.12
N ILE A 11 -0.08 -8.81 3.78
CA ILE A 11 0.10 -7.51 3.11
C ILE A 11 1.22 -7.60 2.07
N ILE A 12 2.35 -8.20 2.42
CA ILE A 12 3.47 -8.35 1.50
C ILE A 12 3.04 -9.17 0.29
N TYR A 13 2.35 -10.28 0.51
CA TYR A 13 1.88 -11.12 -0.57
C TYR A 13 0.94 -10.35 -1.50
N ARG A 14 -0.03 -9.64 -0.93
CA ARG A 14 -1.02 -8.90 -1.71
C ARG A 14 -0.39 -7.75 -2.50
N SER A 15 0.70 -7.17 -2.00
CA SER A 15 1.37 -6.08 -2.71
C SER A 15 2.15 -6.58 -3.92
N ALA A 16 2.51 -7.86 -3.96
CA ALA A 16 3.39 -8.41 -4.99
C ALA A 16 2.66 -8.93 -6.23
N TYR A 17 1.34 -9.14 -6.16
CA TYR A 17 0.58 -9.74 -7.26
C TYR A 17 -0.50 -8.79 -7.74
N ARG A 18 -0.05 -7.71 -8.39
CA ARG A 18 -0.96 -6.71 -8.97
C ARG A 18 -1.12 -6.96 -10.47
N GLY A 19 -1.87 -6.09 -11.13
CA GLY A 19 -2.20 -6.28 -12.54
C GLY A 19 -1.08 -5.96 -13.51
N THR A 20 -0.14 -5.09 -13.13
CA THR A 20 0.98 -4.71 -13.99
C THR A 20 2.28 -4.76 -13.22
N LYS A 21 3.38 -4.85 -13.97
CA LYS A 21 4.71 -4.89 -13.39
C LYS A 21 5.03 -3.57 -12.65
N GLU A 22 4.59 -2.45 -13.19
CA GLU A 22 4.81 -1.15 -12.56
C GLU A 22 4.12 -1.08 -11.20
N MET A 23 2.90 -1.59 -11.12
CA MET A 23 2.17 -1.60 -9.86
C MET A 23 2.79 -2.57 -8.86
N ASP A 24 3.26 -3.73 -9.33
CA ASP A 24 3.98 -4.66 -8.47
C ASP A 24 5.21 -3.99 -7.85
N LEU A 25 5.99 -3.30 -8.66
CA LEU A 25 7.18 -2.60 -8.20
C LEU A 25 6.84 -1.48 -7.21
N LEU A 26 5.85 -0.67 -7.56
CA LEU A 26 5.45 0.45 -6.70
C LEU A 26 4.98 -0.05 -5.33
N LEU A 27 4.03 -0.97 -5.32
CA LEU A 27 3.42 -1.40 -4.07
C LEU A 27 4.34 -2.29 -3.25
N THR A 28 5.13 -3.14 -3.88
CA THR A 28 6.11 -3.95 -3.15
C THR A 28 7.15 -3.07 -2.49
N SER A 29 7.68 -2.10 -3.22
CA SER A 29 8.65 -1.15 -2.69
C SER A 29 8.05 -0.31 -1.57
N PHE A 30 6.84 0.21 -1.77
CA PHE A 30 6.15 1.03 -0.77
C PHE A 30 5.90 0.24 0.50
N VAL A 31 5.29 -0.94 0.39
CA VAL A 31 4.97 -1.76 1.55
C VAL A 31 6.25 -2.14 2.31
N SER A 32 7.30 -2.54 1.59
CA SER A 32 8.56 -2.91 2.23
C SER A 32 9.17 -1.77 3.03
N SER A 33 8.98 -0.54 2.56
CA SER A 33 9.57 0.63 3.23
C SER A 33 8.86 1.00 4.52
N ILE A 34 7.58 0.65 4.67
CA ILE A 34 6.78 1.12 5.82
C ILE A 34 6.27 0.01 6.73
N ILE A 35 6.31 -1.25 6.30
CA ILE A 35 5.61 -2.33 7.00
C ILE A 35 6.09 -2.52 8.44
N ASN A 36 7.34 -2.24 8.74
CA ASN A 36 7.89 -2.39 10.08
C ASN A 36 7.79 -1.11 10.91
N THR A 37 7.25 -0.04 10.35
CA THR A 37 7.09 1.23 11.07
C THR A 37 5.65 1.49 11.49
N LEU A 38 4.71 0.67 11.04
CA LEU A 38 3.29 0.87 11.29
C LEU A 38 2.82 0.10 12.52
N SER A 39 1.86 0.68 13.25
CA SER A 39 1.18 -0.01 14.32
C SER A 39 0.22 -1.06 13.75
N HIS A 40 -0.34 -1.92 14.62
CA HIS A 40 -1.30 -2.93 14.19
C HIS A 40 -2.51 -2.30 13.50
N ILE A 41 -3.02 -1.20 14.05
CA ILE A 41 -4.17 -0.49 13.46
C ILE A 41 -3.80 0.05 12.08
N GLU A 42 -2.61 0.61 11.96
CA GLU A 42 -2.13 1.16 10.68
C GLU A 42 -1.91 0.07 9.65
N LEU A 43 -1.43 -1.10 10.07
CA LEU A 43 -1.28 -2.24 9.17
C LEU A 43 -2.63 -2.71 8.63
N ARG A 44 -3.67 -2.70 9.47
CA ARG A 44 -5.01 -3.04 9.00
C ARG A 44 -5.50 -2.05 7.95
N LYS A 45 -5.19 -0.77 8.14
CA LYS A 45 -5.54 0.25 7.14
C LYS A 45 -4.78 0.05 5.84
N LEU A 46 -3.51 -0.32 5.92
CA LEU A 46 -2.73 -0.64 4.73
C LEU A 46 -3.33 -1.85 3.99
N ASP A 47 -3.77 -2.86 4.71
CA ASP A 47 -4.42 -4.01 4.10
C ASP A 47 -5.70 -3.60 3.37
N ILE A 48 -6.49 -2.70 3.96
CA ILE A 48 -7.68 -2.15 3.31
C ILE A 48 -7.29 -1.35 2.07
N PHE A 49 -6.23 -0.56 2.14
CA PHE A 49 -5.73 0.20 1.01
C PHE A 49 -5.43 -0.70 -0.20
N LEU A 50 -4.92 -1.91 0.05
CA LEU A 50 -4.60 -2.85 -1.03
C LEU A 50 -5.83 -3.41 -1.73
N ASN A 51 -7.04 -3.13 -1.22
CA ASN A 51 -8.27 -3.45 -1.94
C ASN A 51 -8.61 -2.45 -3.05
N CYS A 52 -7.95 -1.28 -3.06
CA CYS A 52 -8.13 -0.31 -4.13
C CYS A 52 -7.61 -0.91 -5.44
N ASN A 53 -8.26 -0.58 -6.56
CA ASN A 53 -7.79 -1.10 -7.83
C ASN A 53 -6.53 -0.35 -8.28
N ASP A 54 -5.78 -0.99 -9.17
CA ASP A 54 -4.49 -0.47 -9.61
C ASP A 54 -4.61 0.88 -10.30
N GLU A 55 -5.69 1.09 -11.05
CA GLU A 55 -5.91 2.35 -11.75
C GLU A 55 -6.07 3.51 -10.77
N ASP A 56 -6.84 3.31 -9.70
CA ASP A 56 -7.03 4.35 -8.68
C ASP A 56 -5.72 4.67 -7.97
N ILE A 57 -4.95 3.66 -7.63
CA ILE A 57 -3.67 3.86 -6.94
C ILE A 57 -2.69 4.58 -7.87
N SER A 58 -2.62 4.17 -9.12
CA SER A 58 -1.76 4.78 -10.12
C SER A 58 -2.12 6.24 -10.36
N ASN A 59 -3.40 6.53 -10.52
CA ASN A 59 -3.87 7.90 -10.72
C ASN A 59 -3.55 8.78 -9.52
N PHE A 60 -3.69 8.25 -8.31
CA PHE A 60 -3.33 9.00 -7.12
C PHE A 60 -1.83 9.29 -7.08
N TYR A 61 -1.02 8.28 -7.33
CA TYR A 61 0.43 8.40 -7.21
C TYR A 61 1.03 9.28 -8.31
N LEU A 62 0.59 9.09 -9.56
CA LEU A 62 1.16 9.79 -10.71
C LEU A 62 0.50 11.13 -10.99
N ASN A 63 -0.82 11.20 -10.85
CA ASN A 63 -1.59 12.35 -11.31
C ASN A 63 -2.24 13.14 -10.19
N LYS A 64 -2.01 12.75 -8.92
CA LYS A 64 -2.55 13.41 -7.74
C LYS A 64 -4.08 13.43 -7.71
N ILE A 65 -4.72 12.43 -8.33
CA ILE A 65 -6.18 12.29 -8.31
C ILE A 65 -6.58 11.59 -7.02
N PRO A 66 -7.43 12.20 -6.17
CA PRO A 66 -7.80 11.59 -4.89
C PRO A 66 -8.49 10.23 -5.06
N ILE A 67 -8.16 9.30 -4.16
CA ILE A 67 -8.86 8.02 -4.09
C ILE A 67 -10.11 8.24 -3.23
N THR A 68 -11.28 7.91 -3.78
CA THR A 68 -12.55 8.14 -3.08
C THR A 68 -12.98 6.98 -2.20
N THR A 69 -12.40 5.81 -2.42
CA THR A 69 -12.77 4.58 -1.68
C THR A 69 -11.89 4.32 -0.48
N PHE A 70 -10.86 5.13 -0.26
CA PHE A 70 -9.94 5.00 0.85
C PHE A 70 -9.49 6.40 1.28
N ASP A 71 -9.57 6.69 2.56
CA ASP A 71 -9.33 8.06 3.03
C ASP A 71 -8.33 8.21 4.18
N ASP A 72 -7.51 7.19 4.44
CA ASP A 72 -6.51 7.33 5.50
C ASP A 72 -5.37 8.26 5.04
N ALA A 73 -5.32 9.43 5.63
CA ALA A 73 -4.36 10.46 5.23
C ALA A 73 -2.91 10.03 5.43
N LYS A 74 -2.62 9.28 6.48
CA LYS A 74 -1.24 8.85 6.75
C LYS A 74 -0.72 7.92 5.66
N ILE A 75 -1.50 6.91 5.30
CA ILE A 75 -1.11 5.95 4.26
C ILE A 75 -0.98 6.67 2.92
N LEU A 76 -1.93 7.53 2.59
CA LEU A 76 -1.90 8.25 1.31
C LEU A 76 -0.71 9.21 1.24
N ASN A 77 -0.39 9.90 2.34
CA ASN A 77 0.76 10.80 2.37
C ASN A 77 2.07 10.03 2.23
N LEU A 78 2.19 8.87 2.88
CA LEU A 78 3.37 8.04 2.76
C LEU A 78 3.57 7.58 1.32
N LEU A 79 2.50 7.16 0.65
CA LEU A 79 2.57 6.76 -0.75
C LEU A 79 2.96 7.94 -1.64
N SER A 80 2.36 9.10 -1.41
CA SER A 80 2.62 10.30 -2.19
C SER A 80 4.09 10.71 -2.13
N CYS A 81 4.74 10.46 -1.00
CA CYS A 81 6.15 10.80 -0.79
C CYS A 81 7.11 9.67 -1.19
N HIS A 82 6.58 8.49 -1.50
CA HIS A 82 7.42 7.33 -1.82
C HIS A 82 7.99 7.45 -3.22
N LYS A 83 9.27 7.10 -3.37
CA LYS A 83 9.92 7.09 -4.67
C LYS A 83 10.48 5.71 -4.96
N ILE A 84 10.24 5.23 -6.16
CA ILE A 84 10.81 3.98 -6.65
C ILE A 84 12.21 4.28 -7.17
N LYS A 85 13.16 3.46 -6.71
CA LYS A 85 14.54 3.60 -7.19
C LYS A 85 14.80 2.69 -8.37
#